data_58e1fce205f8cb150530691d5c5ce3b4
#
_entry.id   58e1fce205f8cb150530691d5c5ce3b4
#
_cell.length_a   1.000
_cell.length_b   1.000
_cell.length_c   1.000
_cell.angle_alpha   90.00
_cell.angle_beta   90.00
_cell.angle_gamma   90.00
#
_symmetry.space_group_name_H-M   'P 1'
#
loop_
_entity.id
_entity.type
_entity.pdbx_description
1 polymer ?
#
loop_
_entity_poly.entity_id
_entity_poly.type
_entity_poly.pdbx_seq_one_letter_code
_entity_poly.pdbx_strand_id
1 'polypeptide(L)'
;DEDINKSHFELPFRILKNDWAFIEEFLKNNLLLAKRKKMNSVFISSEDFETIFVDSFHAVQFENIALKLGYSVINWMCVLRNQWDYFNSLYAQLSSLKGTLNYSTAAHDVVHFGELSIGSGSNKWRFAFDYDFYIDRFLKNISGSLSTFSFESFINNGLVGMEIINIVIDCKDRERAF
;
A
#
# COMPACT_ATOMS: atom_id res chain seq x y z
N ASP A 1 10.64 -1.82 -26.08
CA ASP A 1 10.69 -1.52 -24.62
C ASP A 1 9.53 -0.59 -24.29
N GLU A 2 8.30 -1.13 -24.41
CA GLU A 2 7.10 -0.39 -24.03
C GLU A 2 6.95 -0.38 -22.51
N ASP A 3 7.12 0.76 -21.97
CA ASP A 3 6.58 1.38 -20.73
C ASP A 3 5.95 0.45 -19.66
N ILE A 4 6.79 -0.34 -19.03
CA ILE A 4 6.46 -1.05 -17.79
C ILE A 4 6.33 -0.05 -16.61
N ASN A 5 6.75 1.19 -16.80
CA ASN A 5 6.83 2.22 -15.75
C ASN A 5 5.56 3.05 -15.56
N LYS A 6 4.47 2.74 -16.26
CA LYS A 6 3.34 3.70 -16.30
C LYS A 6 2.34 3.62 -15.18
N SER A 7 2.41 2.72 -14.17
CA SER A 7 1.12 2.51 -13.58
C SER A 7 0.96 2.19 -12.11
N HIS A 8 2.01 2.09 -11.33
CA HIS A 8 1.80 1.87 -9.90
C HIS A 8 1.05 3.05 -9.25
N PHE A 9 1.22 4.25 -9.80
CA PHE A 9 0.51 5.45 -9.38
C PHE A 9 -1.00 5.40 -9.69
N GLU A 10 -1.41 4.83 -10.83
CA GLU A 10 -2.83 4.77 -11.21
C GLU A 10 -3.60 3.68 -10.44
N LEU A 11 -2.92 2.62 -10.01
CA LEU A 11 -3.51 1.44 -9.41
C LEU A 11 -4.38 1.74 -8.17
N PRO A 12 -3.93 2.51 -7.16
CA PRO A 12 -4.75 2.86 -6.00
C PRO A 12 -6.03 3.60 -6.38
N PHE A 13 -5.95 4.53 -7.34
CA PHE A 13 -7.13 5.27 -7.81
C PHE A 13 -8.17 4.35 -8.46
N ARG A 14 -7.73 3.37 -9.24
CA ARG A 14 -8.60 2.39 -9.88
C ARG A 14 -9.25 1.49 -8.83
N ILE A 15 -8.49 1.08 -7.82
CA ILE A 15 -9.00 0.29 -6.71
C ILE A 15 -10.08 1.07 -5.95
N LEU A 16 -9.85 2.32 -5.60
CA LEU A 16 -10.82 3.17 -4.91
C LEU A 16 -12.11 3.40 -5.71
N LYS A 17 -12.01 3.36 -7.04
CA LYS A 17 -13.16 3.46 -7.95
C LYS A 17 -13.83 2.12 -8.22
N ASN A 18 -13.37 1.03 -7.61
CA ASN A 18 -13.82 -0.33 -7.84
C ASN A 18 -13.71 -0.76 -9.33
N ASP A 19 -12.70 -0.23 -10.03
CA ASP A 19 -12.40 -0.61 -11.44
C ASP A 19 -11.67 -1.95 -11.47
N TRP A 20 -12.38 -3.01 -11.05
CA TRP A 20 -11.81 -4.35 -10.91
C TRP A 20 -11.42 -4.97 -12.23
N ALA A 21 -12.01 -4.55 -13.34
CA ALA A 21 -11.61 -4.99 -14.69
C ALA A 21 -10.19 -4.53 -15.03
N PHE A 22 -9.88 -3.26 -14.73
CA PHE A 22 -8.52 -2.73 -14.88
C PHE A 22 -7.52 -3.48 -13.99
N ILE A 23 -7.89 -3.76 -12.72
CA ILE A 23 -7.03 -4.46 -11.76
C ILE A 23 -6.74 -5.88 -12.25
N GLU A 24 -7.74 -6.60 -12.73
CA GLU A 24 -7.58 -7.96 -13.26
C GLU A 24 -6.64 -7.96 -14.47
N GLU A 25 -6.81 -7.04 -15.41
CA GLU A 25 -5.94 -6.90 -16.57
C GLU A 25 -4.50 -6.55 -16.18
N PHE A 26 -4.33 -5.58 -15.28
CA PHE A 26 -3.03 -5.19 -14.75
C PHE A 26 -2.28 -6.38 -14.13
N LEU A 27 -2.92 -7.12 -13.22
CA LEU A 27 -2.34 -8.29 -12.57
C LEU A 27 -2.02 -9.40 -13.55
N LYS A 28 -2.92 -9.68 -14.51
CA LYS A 28 -2.71 -10.68 -15.56
C LYS A 28 -1.50 -10.34 -16.42
N ASN A 29 -1.34 -9.09 -16.84
CA ASN A 29 -0.22 -8.65 -17.64
C ASN A 29 1.12 -8.76 -16.88
N ASN A 30 1.15 -8.40 -15.60
CA ASN A 30 2.33 -8.55 -14.77
C ASN A 30 2.69 -10.03 -14.54
N LEU A 31 1.72 -10.90 -14.33
CA LEU A 31 1.94 -12.34 -14.19
C LEU A 31 2.53 -12.96 -15.48
N LEU A 32 2.00 -12.58 -16.64
CA LEU A 32 2.51 -13.02 -17.93
C LEU A 32 3.93 -12.53 -18.19
N LEU A 33 4.23 -11.29 -17.79
CA LEU A 33 5.58 -10.73 -17.90
C LEU A 33 6.56 -11.46 -16.97
N ALA A 34 6.16 -11.69 -15.71
CA ALA A 34 6.97 -12.44 -14.75
C ALA A 34 7.30 -13.85 -15.27
N LYS A 35 6.29 -14.59 -15.79
CA LYS A 35 6.49 -15.90 -16.40
C LYS A 35 7.46 -15.86 -17.59
N ARG A 36 7.30 -14.86 -18.47
CA ARG A 36 8.18 -14.66 -19.63
C ARG A 36 9.62 -14.38 -19.25
N LYS A 37 9.81 -13.59 -18.18
CA LYS A 37 11.13 -13.25 -17.64
C LYS A 37 11.67 -14.28 -16.63
N LYS A 38 10.96 -15.39 -16.41
CA LYS A 38 11.29 -16.42 -15.41
C LYS A 38 11.48 -15.84 -14.01
N MET A 39 10.63 -14.91 -13.64
CA MET A 39 10.60 -14.31 -12.32
C MET A 39 9.52 -14.98 -11.46
N ASN A 40 9.82 -15.21 -10.17
CA ASN A 40 8.92 -15.88 -9.24
C ASN A 40 8.04 -14.90 -8.47
N SER A 41 8.31 -13.60 -8.55
CA SER A 41 7.58 -12.58 -7.79
C SER A 41 7.32 -11.33 -8.62
N VAL A 42 6.22 -10.66 -8.28
CA VAL A 42 5.85 -9.32 -8.77
C VAL A 42 5.80 -8.40 -7.57
N PHE A 43 6.53 -7.28 -7.62
CA PHE A 43 6.51 -6.25 -6.58
C PHE A 43 5.73 -5.04 -7.08
N ILE A 44 4.73 -4.62 -6.31
CA ILE A 44 3.89 -3.47 -6.60
C ILE A 44 4.03 -2.48 -5.43
N SER A 45 4.35 -1.24 -5.72
CA SER A 45 4.53 -0.20 -4.70
C SER A 45 3.83 1.09 -5.11
N SER A 46 3.12 1.71 -4.16
CA SER A 46 2.57 3.06 -4.29
C SER A 46 2.37 3.66 -2.90
N GLU A 47 2.60 4.96 -2.75
CA GLU A 47 2.28 5.71 -1.54
C GLU A 47 0.78 5.71 -1.26
N ASP A 48 -0.03 5.73 -2.32
CA ASP A 48 -1.49 5.86 -2.23
C ASP A 48 -2.20 4.56 -1.80
N PHE A 49 -1.47 3.46 -1.60
CA PHE A 49 -2.04 2.21 -1.06
C PHE A 49 -2.50 2.31 0.40
N GLU A 50 -2.15 3.38 1.10
CA GLU A 50 -2.58 3.57 2.48
C GLU A 50 -4.11 3.56 2.63
N THR A 51 -4.84 4.12 1.68
CA THR A 51 -6.31 4.07 1.71
C THR A 51 -6.86 2.64 1.67
N ILE A 52 -6.16 1.72 1.01
CA ILE A 52 -6.49 0.29 0.97
C ILE A 52 -6.24 -0.35 2.34
N PHE A 53 -5.21 0.09 3.03
CA PHE A 53 -4.90 -0.37 4.39
C PHE A 53 -5.99 0.05 5.38
N VAL A 54 -6.51 1.27 5.26
CA VAL A 54 -7.61 1.76 6.09
C VAL A 54 -8.94 1.06 5.76
N ASP A 55 -9.20 0.77 4.48
CA ASP A 55 -10.37 0.02 4.03
C ASP A 55 -9.97 -1.35 3.47
N SER A 56 -9.88 -2.32 4.37
CA SER A 56 -9.48 -3.70 4.05
C SER A 56 -10.37 -4.41 3.03
N PHE A 57 -11.59 -3.91 2.75
CA PHE A 57 -12.43 -4.46 1.68
C PHE A 57 -11.70 -4.46 0.34
N HIS A 58 -11.02 -3.38 0.01
CA HIS A 58 -10.28 -3.27 -1.24
C HIS A 58 -9.09 -4.24 -1.30
N ALA A 59 -8.40 -4.44 -0.16
CA ALA A 59 -7.32 -5.42 -0.07
C ALA A 59 -7.83 -6.85 -0.33
N VAL A 60 -8.96 -7.22 0.30
CA VAL A 60 -9.59 -8.53 0.11
C VAL A 60 -9.99 -8.76 -1.36
N GLN A 61 -10.60 -7.75 -2.00
CA GLN A 61 -10.96 -7.88 -3.41
C GLN A 61 -9.73 -8.02 -4.31
N PHE A 62 -8.67 -7.26 -4.03
CA PHE A 62 -7.40 -7.38 -4.75
C PHE A 62 -6.80 -8.78 -4.61
N GLU A 63 -6.75 -9.33 -3.37
CA GLU A 63 -6.27 -10.70 -3.11
C GLU A 63 -7.10 -11.74 -3.88
N ASN A 64 -8.42 -11.65 -3.84
CA ASN A 64 -9.31 -12.57 -4.52
C ASN A 64 -9.03 -12.62 -6.04
N ILE A 65 -8.82 -11.45 -6.66
CA ILE A 65 -8.48 -11.37 -8.08
C ILE A 65 -7.10 -11.97 -8.33
N ALA A 66 -6.10 -11.63 -7.53
CA ALA A 66 -4.75 -12.14 -7.68
C ALA A 66 -4.69 -13.67 -7.55
N LEU A 67 -5.32 -14.23 -6.52
CA LEU A 67 -5.40 -15.68 -6.30
C LEU A 67 -6.12 -16.40 -7.46
N LYS A 68 -7.23 -15.83 -7.96
CA LYS A 68 -7.95 -16.37 -9.11
C LYS A 68 -7.10 -16.40 -10.38
N LEU A 69 -6.20 -15.45 -10.56
CA LEU A 69 -5.28 -15.37 -11.68
C LEU A 69 -4.09 -16.34 -11.56
N GLY A 70 -3.89 -16.95 -10.38
CA GLY A 70 -2.84 -17.93 -10.14
C GLY A 70 -1.61 -17.39 -9.41
N TYR A 71 -1.71 -16.24 -8.75
CA TYR A 71 -0.74 -15.87 -7.72
C TYR A 71 -0.93 -16.80 -6.52
N SER A 72 0.15 -17.37 -5.99
CA SER A 72 0.08 -18.37 -4.93
C SER A 72 0.21 -17.78 -3.54
N VAL A 73 0.95 -16.70 -3.41
CA VAL A 73 1.21 -16.02 -2.14
C VAL A 73 1.11 -14.51 -2.33
N ILE A 74 0.48 -13.84 -1.37
CA ILE A 74 0.37 -12.38 -1.34
C ILE A 74 0.98 -11.90 -0.03
N ASN A 75 1.99 -11.05 -0.13
CA ASN A 75 2.64 -10.43 1.02
C ASN A 75 2.41 -8.91 0.95
N TRP A 76 1.67 -8.39 1.91
CA TRP A 76 1.51 -6.96 2.11
C TRP A 76 2.70 -6.42 2.87
N MET A 77 3.14 -5.23 2.51
CA MET A 77 4.22 -4.54 3.19
C MET A 77 3.78 -3.11 3.51
N CYS A 78 3.90 -2.71 4.76
CA CYS A 78 3.54 -1.39 5.23
C CYS A 78 4.73 -0.73 5.92
N VAL A 79 5.05 0.48 5.49
CA VAL A 79 6.09 1.30 6.13
C VAL A 79 5.41 2.30 7.04
N LEU A 80 5.62 2.15 8.35
CA LEU A 80 5.06 3.00 9.39
C LEU A 80 6.05 4.11 9.75
N ARG A 81 5.55 5.30 9.91
CA ARG A 81 6.31 6.48 10.35
C ARG A 81 5.83 6.91 11.73
N ASN A 82 6.69 7.62 12.49
CA ASN A 82 6.22 8.30 13.69
C ASN A 82 4.96 9.12 13.38
N GLN A 83 3.90 8.90 14.12
CA GLN A 83 2.57 9.45 13.84
C GLN A 83 2.56 10.99 13.77
N TRP A 84 3.32 11.63 14.62
CA TRP A 84 3.40 13.10 14.65
C TRP A 84 4.15 13.66 13.44
N ASP A 85 5.26 13.06 13.08
CA ASP A 85 6.04 13.46 11.90
C ASP A 85 5.27 13.20 10.62
N TYR A 86 4.53 12.08 10.60
CA TYR A 86 3.66 11.74 9.48
C TYR A 86 2.52 12.77 9.36
N PHE A 87 1.82 13.09 10.45
CA PHE A 87 0.75 14.09 10.45
C PHE A 87 1.24 15.45 9.93
N ASN A 88 2.36 15.96 10.43
CA ASN A 88 2.88 17.24 10.00
C ASN A 88 3.27 17.26 8.52
N SER A 89 3.90 16.19 8.03
CA SER A 89 4.28 16.05 6.63
C SER A 89 3.04 15.99 5.72
N LEU A 90 2.07 15.16 6.09
CA LEU A 90 0.82 15.00 5.35
C LEU A 90 0.00 16.30 5.36
N TYR A 91 -0.11 16.96 6.50
CA TYR A 91 -0.80 18.24 6.61
C TYR A 91 -0.18 19.30 5.69
N ALA A 92 1.15 19.43 5.70
CA ALA A 92 1.85 20.36 4.81
C ALA A 92 1.57 20.08 3.33
N GLN A 93 1.61 18.82 2.92
CA GLN A 93 1.30 18.41 1.54
C GLN A 93 -0.15 18.73 1.16
N LEU A 94 -1.11 18.37 1.99
CA LEU A 94 -2.53 18.55 1.70
C LEU A 94 -2.94 20.03 1.72
N SER A 95 -2.38 20.82 2.63
CA SER A 95 -2.61 22.26 2.70
C SER A 95 -2.11 22.99 1.46
N SER A 96 -0.98 22.55 0.88
CA SER A 96 -0.45 23.11 -0.35
C SER A 96 -1.33 22.82 -1.57
N LEU A 97 -2.04 21.69 -1.57
CA LEU A 97 -2.87 21.27 -2.70
C LEU A 97 -4.27 21.89 -2.69
N LYS A 98 -4.88 22.13 -1.54
CA LYS A 98 -6.30 22.49 -1.42
C LYS A 98 -6.61 23.72 -0.58
N GLY A 99 -5.67 24.32 0.12
CA GLY A 99 -5.79 25.62 0.80
C GLY A 99 -6.82 25.75 1.93
N THR A 100 -7.57 24.70 2.28
CA THR A 100 -8.72 24.78 3.18
C THR A 100 -8.67 23.86 4.40
N LEU A 101 -7.62 23.05 4.55
CA LEU A 101 -7.51 22.15 5.70
C LEU A 101 -7.13 22.94 6.95
N ASN A 102 -8.02 22.94 7.96
CA ASN A 102 -7.73 23.56 9.25
C ASN A 102 -6.89 22.61 10.11
N TYR A 103 -5.74 23.08 10.61
CA TYR A 103 -4.83 22.27 11.41
C TYR A 103 -5.46 21.70 12.66
N SER A 104 -6.18 22.55 13.43
CA SER A 104 -6.80 22.13 14.70
C SER A 104 -7.88 21.07 14.47
N THR A 105 -8.67 21.20 13.41
CA THR A 105 -9.68 20.20 13.04
C THR A 105 -9.02 18.89 12.60
N ALA A 106 -8.00 18.97 11.75
CA ALA A 106 -7.26 17.78 11.31
C ALA A 106 -6.57 17.06 12.48
N ALA A 107 -5.93 17.81 13.39
CA ALA A 107 -5.31 17.25 14.58
C ALA A 107 -6.35 16.63 15.53
N HIS A 108 -7.51 17.26 15.69
CA HIS A 108 -8.63 16.70 16.45
C HIS A 108 -9.09 15.37 15.88
N ASP A 109 -9.28 15.27 14.56
CA ASP A 109 -9.73 14.04 13.90
C ASP A 109 -8.72 12.90 14.09
N VAL A 110 -7.43 13.20 13.96
CA VAL A 110 -6.37 12.20 14.18
C VAL A 110 -6.36 11.71 15.62
N VAL A 111 -6.47 12.60 16.61
CA VAL A 111 -6.42 12.23 18.04
C VAL A 111 -7.67 11.45 18.46
N HIS A 112 -8.85 11.83 17.97
CA HIS A 112 -10.11 11.24 18.42
C HIS A 112 -10.56 10.03 17.60
N PHE A 113 -10.26 10.00 16.32
CA PHE A 113 -10.72 8.94 15.41
C PHE A 113 -9.60 8.02 14.92
N GLY A 114 -8.34 8.36 15.20
CA GLY A 114 -7.18 7.59 14.74
C GLY A 114 -7.00 7.63 13.21
N GLU A 115 -7.70 8.56 12.52
CA GLU A 115 -7.61 8.74 11.08
C GLU A 115 -7.80 10.21 10.65
N LEU A 116 -7.25 10.55 9.52
CA LEU A 116 -7.56 11.77 8.79
C LEU A 116 -8.28 11.40 7.48
N SER A 117 -9.44 12.00 7.26
CA SER A 117 -10.24 11.77 6.04
C SER A 117 -10.39 13.06 5.24
N ILE A 118 -10.13 13.00 3.93
CA ILE A 118 -10.19 14.16 3.03
C ILE A 118 -10.98 13.82 1.77
N GLY A 119 -11.81 14.76 1.33
CA GLY A 119 -12.69 14.55 0.19
C GLY A 119 -14.03 13.96 0.59
N SER A 120 -14.80 13.50 -0.39
CA SER A 120 -16.14 12.94 -0.18
C SER A 120 -16.48 11.88 -1.24
N GLY A 121 -17.39 10.97 -0.89
CA GLY A 121 -17.85 9.91 -1.79
C GLY A 121 -16.69 9.02 -2.27
N SER A 122 -16.66 8.69 -3.55
CA SER A 122 -15.61 7.85 -4.18
C SER A 122 -14.24 8.53 -4.29
N ASN A 123 -14.15 9.80 -3.93
CA ASN A 123 -12.88 10.55 -3.90
C ASN A 123 -12.43 10.82 -2.46
N LYS A 124 -12.88 10.02 -1.51
CA LYS A 124 -12.48 10.13 -0.12
C LYS A 124 -11.16 9.39 0.12
N TRP A 125 -10.15 10.16 0.52
CA TRP A 125 -8.87 9.65 0.97
C TRP A 125 -8.88 9.48 2.48
N ARG A 126 -8.30 8.39 2.95
CA ARG A 126 -8.23 8.08 4.38
C ARG A 126 -6.80 7.70 4.74
N PHE A 127 -6.31 8.29 5.81
CA PHE A 127 -4.95 8.13 6.32
C PHE A 127 -5.01 7.60 7.75
N ALA A 128 -4.31 6.50 8.00
CA ALA A 128 -4.31 5.81 9.29
C ALA A 128 -3.31 6.43 10.27
N PHE A 129 -3.73 6.66 11.49
CA PHE A 129 -2.87 7.09 12.60
C PHE A 129 -2.95 6.16 13.81
N ASP A 130 -4.05 5.49 14.05
CA ASP A 130 -4.14 4.38 15.00
C ASP A 130 -3.66 3.09 14.34
N TYR A 131 -2.33 2.92 14.26
CA TYR A 131 -1.72 1.80 13.56
C TYR A 131 -2.12 0.44 14.15
N ASP A 132 -2.22 0.32 15.46
CA ASP A 132 -2.57 -0.93 16.11
C ASP A 132 -3.98 -1.37 15.70
N PHE A 133 -4.94 -0.44 15.73
CA PHE A 133 -6.31 -0.72 15.30
C PHE A 133 -6.38 -1.12 13.82
N TYR A 134 -5.71 -0.39 12.93
CA TYR A 134 -5.78 -0.65 11.49
C TYR A 134 -5.00 -1.90 11.09
N ILE A 135 -3.85 -2.19 11.70
CA ILE A 135 -3.10 -3.44 11.50
C ILE A 135 -3.94 -4.64 11.92
N ASP A 136 -4.51 -4.61 13.11
CA ASP A 136 -5.36 -5.68 13.61
C ASP A 136 -6.57 -5.93 12.71
N ARG A 137 -7.23 -4.86 12.28
CA ARG A 137 -8.36 -4.94 11.38
C ARG A 137 -7.98 -5.48 10.01
N PHE A 138 -6.86 -5.03 9.47
CA PHE A 138 -6.35 -5.48 8.18
C PHE A 138 -6.03 -6.98 8.21
N LEU A 139 -5.26 -7.42 9.19
CA LEU A 139 -4.89 -8.83 9.38
C LEU A 139 -6.07 -9.77 9.57
N LYS A 140 -7.17 -9.31 10.18
CA LYS A 140 -8.40 -10.11 10.35
C LYS A 140 -9.15 -10.35 9.05
N ASN A 141 -8.93 -9.53 8.03
CA ASN A 141 -9.70 -9.58 6.79
C ASN A 141 -8.94 -10.15 5.60
N ILE A 142 -7.62 -9.96 5.53
CA ILE A 142 -6.80 -10.47 4.44
C ILE A 142 -6.51 -11.96 4.60
N SER A 143 -6.21 -12.63 3.48
CA SER A 143 -5.74 -14.01 3.46
C SER A 143 -4.22 -14.11 3.35
N GLY A 144 -3.57 -13.07 2.87
CA GLY A 144 -2.13 -12.94 2.79
C GLY A 144 -1.45 -12.62 4.12
N SER A 145 -0.17 -12.33 4.09
CA SER A 145 0.60 -11.87 5.24
C SER A 145 0.83 -10.36 5.19
N LEU A 146 1.09 -9.75 6.34
CA LEU A 146 1.49 -8.35 6.47
C LEU A 146 2.83 -8.26 7.19
N SER A 147 3.78 -7.55 6.59
CA SER A 147 5.04 -7.14 7.23
C SER A 147 5.05 -5.64 7.44
N THR A 148 5.39 -5.20 8.64
CA THR A 148 5.50 -3.78 8.99
C THR A 148 6.95 -3.38 9.20
N PHE A 149 7.31 -2.19 8.75
CA PHE A 149 8.65 -1.62 8.83
C PHE A 149 8.59 -0.23 9.43
N SER A 150 9.62 0.17 10.19
CA SER A 150 9.78 1.55 10.62
C SER A 150 10.46 2.38 9.52
N PHE A 151 9.87 3.53 9.20
CA PHE A 151 10.47 4.48 8.27
C PHE A 151 11.81 5.01 8.79
N GLU A 152 11.92 5.20 10.10
CA GLU A 152 13.12 5.69 10.76
C GLU A 152 14.28 4.68 10.62
N SER A 153 14.00 3.37 10.65
CA SER A 153 15.03 2.36 10.43
C SER A 153 15.57 2.40 9.01
N PHE A 154 14.74 2.69 8.02
CA PHE A 154 15.17 2.83 6.62
C PHE A 154 16.13 4.00 6.41
N ILE A 155 15.87 5.15 7.05
CA ILE A 155 16.74 6.33 6.94
C ILE A 155 18.09 6.06 7.60
N ASN A 156 18.10 5.43 8.76
CA ASN A 156 19.31 5.17 9.52
C ASN A 156 20.25 4.15 8.83
N ASN A 157 19.72 3.27 8.00
CA ASN A 157 20.50 2.26 7.28
C ASN A 157 21.03 2.75 5.91
N GLY A 158 20.88 4.02 5.58
CA GLY A 158 21.54 4.70 4.46
C GLY A 158 20.92 4.52 3.09
N LEU A 159 20.04 3.54 2.89
CA LEU A 159 19.31 3.33 1.62
C LEU A 159 17.86 3.00 1.92
N VAL A 160 17.00 3.99 1.70
CA VAL A 160 15.55 3.81 1.84
C VAL A 160 15.07 2.64 0.97
N GLY A 161 14.44 1.66 1.60
CA GLY A 161 13.85 0.51 0.90
C GLY A 161 14.77 -0.71 0.72
N MET A 162 16.04 -0.68 1.13
CA MET A 162 16.93 -1.86 1.02
C MET A 162 16.44 -3.04 1.86
N GLU A 163 15.81 -2.82 3.01
CA GLU A 163 15.23 -3.89 3.82
C GLU A 163 14.12 -4.62 3.07
N ILE A 164 13.26 -3.88 2.35
CA ILE A 164 12.22 -4.45 1.49
C ILE A 164 12.85 -5.25 0.35
N ILE A 165 13.87 -4.70 -0.31
CA ILE A 165 14.59 -5.37 -1.38
C ILE A 165 15.23 -6.66 -0.87
N ASN A 166 15.86 -6.65 0.30
CA ASN A 166 16.46 -7.82 0.91
C ASN A 166 15.43 -8.91 1.22
N ILE A 167 14.25 -8.57 1.72
CA ILE A 167 13.17 -9.54 1.94
C ILE A 167 12.72 -10.17 0.62
N VAL A 168 12.58 -9.38 -0.44
CA VAL A 168 12.24 -9.90 -1.77
C VAL A 168 13.34 -10.80 -2.34
N ILE A 169 14.61 -10.51 -2.04
CA ILE A 169 15.76 -11.33 -2.45
C ILE A 169 15.83 -12.62 -1.60
N ASP A 170 15.69 -12.52 -0.28
CA ASP A 170 15.73 -13.67 0.64
C ASP A 170 14.60 -14.69 0.36
N CYS A 171 13.43 -14.22 -0.08
CA CYS A 171 12.37 -15.12 -0.55
C CYS A 171 12.81 -15.96 -1.76
N LYS A 172 13.68 -15.44 -2.62
CA LYS A 172 14.23 -16.19 -3.77
C LYS A 172 15.20 -17.29 -3.36
N ASP A 173 15.98 -17.06 -2.30
CA ASP A 173 16.99 -18.04 -1.85
C ASP A 173 16.34 -19.16 -1.04
N ARG A 174 15.23 -18.91 -0.34
CA ARG A 174 14.48 -19.96 0.38
C ARG A 174 13.76 -20.94 -0.56
N GLU A 175 13.27 -20.47 -1.70
CA GLU A 175 12.63 -21.36 -2.70
C GLU A 175 13.64 -22.23 -3.48
N ARG A 176 14.93 -21.87 -3.47
CA ARG A 176 16.00 -22.69 -4.07
C ARG A 176 16.54 -23.79 -3.15
N ALA A 177 16.14 -23.78 -1.88
CA ALA A 177 16.58 -24.76 -0.88
C ALA A 177 15.61 -25.96 -0.75
N PHE A 178 14.60 -26.07 -1.59
CA PHE A 178 13.69 -27.20 -1.77
C PHE A 178 13.67 -27.56 -3.26
#